data_d64017449268a5727554ded7f6899461
#
_entry.id   d64017449268a5727554ded7f6899461
#
_cell.length_a   1.000
_cell.length_b   1.000
_cell.length_c   1.000
_cell.angle_alpha   90.00
_cell.angle_beta   90.00
_cell.angle_gamma   90.00
#
_symmetry.space_group_name_H-M   'P 1'
#
loop_
_entity.id
_entity.type
_entity.pdbx_description
1 polymer ?
#
loop_
_entity_poly.entity_id
_entity_poly.type
_entity_poly.pdbx_seq_one_letter_code
_entity_poly.pdbx_strand_id
1 'polypeptide(L)'
;QWTDPNDVVKSLSGTIAVPFGSTSLLVPNTNVTANSRILITYEDAGETGFVVVMLSTKTPGVNFKVLFSGPVPSSNAKLHYMIINP
;
A
#
# COMPACT_ATOMS: atom_id res chain seq x y z
N GLN A 1 -4.36 29.73 -7.65
CA GLN A 1 -5.26 29.17 -6.64
C GLN A 1 -4.57 28.10 -5.81
N TRP A 2 -4.76 28.15 -4.53
CA TRP A 2 -4.16 27.20 -3.62
C TRP A 2 -5.07 25.97 -3.46
N THR A 3 -4.50 24.78 -3.60
CA THR A 3 -5.23 23.53 -3.43
C THR A 3 -5.02 23.03 -2.02
N ASP A 4 -6.09 22.62 -1.36
CA ASP A 4 -6.00 22.06 -0.01
C ASP A 4 -5.11 20.80 -0.02
N PRO A 5 -3.98 20.80 0.71
CA PRO A 5 -3.09 19.63 0.75
C PRO A 5 -3.79 18.37 1.24
N ASN A 6 -4.80 18.50 2.09
CA ASN A 6 -5.53 17.35 2.61
C ASN A 6 -6.31 16.63 1.53
N ASP A 7 -6.86 17.36 0.56
CA ASP A 7 -7.57 16.74 -0.56
C ASP A 7 -6.62 15.94 -1.44
N VAL A 8 -5.42 16.47 -1.68
CA VAL A 8 -4.40 15.77 -2.46
C VAL A 8 -3.95 14.50 -1.73
N VAL A 9 -3.72 14.61 -0.43
CA VAL A 9 -3.30 13.46 0.39
C VAL A 9 -4.38 12.38 0.39
N LYS A 10 -5.65 12.76 0.52
CA LYS A 10 -6.75 11.80 0.52
C LYS A 10 -6.85 11.01 -0.77
N SER A 11 -6.53 11.64 -1.92
CA SER A 11 -6.59 10.94 -3.21
C SER A 11 -5.36 10.07 -3.46
N LEU A 12 -4.27 10.29 -2.72
CA LEU A 12 -2.99 9.62 -2.93
C LEU A 12 -2.60 8.66 -1.80
N SER A 13 -3.40 8.58 -0.75
CA SER A 13 -3.11 7.71 0.38
C SER A 13 -4.32 6.84 0.70
N GLY A 14 -4.07 5.74 1.40
CA GLY A 14 -5.15 4.86 1.78
C GLY A 14 -4.70 3.74 2.69
N THR A 15 -5.69 2.98 3.13
CA THR A 15 -5.50 1.81 3.98
C THR A 15 -6.28 0.67 3.38
N ILE A 16 -5.65 -0.50 3.29
CA ILE A 16 -6.31 -1.69 2.76
C ILE A 16 -6.08 -2.86 3.70
N ALA A 17 -7.12 -3.65 3.93
CA ALA A 17 -7.01 -4.86 4.73
C ALA A 17 -6.22 -5.91 3.96
N VAL A 18 -5.32 -6.61 4.66
CA VAL A 18 -4.51 -7.66 4.05
C VAL A 18 -5.07 -9.01 4.47
N PRO A 19 -5.49 -9.84 3.50
CA PRO A 19 -6.04 -11.15 3.84
C PRO A 19 -5.02 -12.05 4.53
N PHE A 20 -5.48 -12.85 5.48
CA PHE A 20 -4.65 -13.83 6.16
C PHE A 20 -3.99 -14.78 5.15
N GLY A 21 -2.71 -15.03 5.34
CA GLY A 21 -1.97 -15.93 4.47
C GLY A 21 -1.49 -15.33 3.15
N SER A 22 -1.73 -14.04 2.92
CA SER A 22 -1.31 -13.39 1.69
C SER A 22 0.20 -13.33 1.58
N THR A 23 0.73 -13.56 0.37
CA THR A 23 2.15 -13.38 0.07
C THR A 23 2.36 -12.21 -0.88
N SER A 24 1.28 -11.69 -1.46
CA SER A 24 1.31 -10.50 -2.31
C SER A 24 -0.05 -9.81 -2.25
N LEU A 25 -0.09 -8.55 -2.67
CA LEU A 25 -1.31 -7.77 -2.68
C LEU A 25 -1.28 -6.78 -3.84
N LEU A 26 -2.35 -6.77 -4.63
CA LEU A 26 -2.54 -5.74 -5.65
C LEU A 26 -3.41 -4.63 -5.06
N VAL A 27 -2.91 -3.40 -5.11
CA VAL A 27 -3.63 -2.23 -4.60
C VAL A 27 -4.07 -1.39 -5.78
N PRO A 28 -5.36 -1.39 -6.12
CA PRO A 28 -5.85 -0.60 -7.25
C PRO A 28 -5.82 0.88 -6.90
N ASN A 29 -5.19 1.68 -7.76
CA ASN A 29 -5.16 3.13 -7.59
C ASN A 29 -4.77 3.78 -8.92
N THR A 30 -5.66 4.60 -9.45
CA THR A 30 -5.45 5.24 -10.76
C THR A 30 -4.45 6.38 -10.71
N ASN A 31 -4.01 6.81 -9.52
CA ASN A 31 -3.02 7.87 -9.36
C ASN A 31 -1.58 7.38 -9.48
N VAL A 32 -1.38 6.08 -9.61
CA VAL A 32 -0.04 5.51 -9.79
C VAL A 32 0.50 5.88 -11.16
N THR A 33 1.76 6.33 -11.20
CA THR A 33 2.49 6.57 -12.45
C THR A 33 3.77 5.76 -12.45
N ALA A 34 4.44 5.70 -13.58
CA ALA A 34 5.71 4.97 -13.69
C ALA A 34 6.78 5.56 -12.77
N ASN A 35 6.68 6.85 -12.43
CA ASN A 35 7.65 7.55 -11.59
C ASN A 35 7.15 7.76 -10.15
N SER A 36 5.99 7.22 -9.80
CA SER A 36 5.45 7.36 -8.45
C SER A 36 6.38 6.74 -7.41
N ARG A 37 6.52 7.44 -6.29
CA ARG A 37 7.15 6.89 -5.10
C ARG A 37 6.04 6.49 -4.14
N ILE A 38 6.09 5.26 -3.65
CA ILE A 38 5.01 4.72 -2.82
C ILE A 38 5.60 4.32 -1.48
N LEU A 39 5.15 4.97 -0.43
CA LEU A 39 5.51 4.64 0.94
C LEU A 39 4.49 3.65 1.46
N ILE A 40 4.98 2.57 2.08
CA ILE A 40 4.12 1.49 2.56
C ILE A 40 4.43 1.24 4.03
N THR A 41 3.39 1.07 4.84
CA THR A 41 3.51 0.70 6.24
C THR A 41 2.59 -0.48 6.50
N TYR A 42 3.16 -1.55 7.05
CA TYR A 42 2.41 -2.74 7.44
C TYR A 42 2.03 -2.63 8.92
N GLU A 43 0.76 -2.85 9.21
CA GLU A 43 0.25 -2.81 10.57
C GLU A 43 -0.47 -4.12 10.87
N ASP A 44 -0.15 -4.75 12.01
CA ASP A 44 -0.79 -5.99 12.42
C ASP A 44 -1.04 -5.95 13.93
N ALA A 45 -2.28 -5.75 14.32
CA ALA A 45 -2.67 -5.70 15.73
C ALA A 45 -2.57 -7.06 16.42
N GLY A 46 -2.54 -8.15 15.67
CA GLY A 46 -2.43 -9.50 16.23
C GLY A 46 -1.04 -9.87 16.71
N GLU A 47 -0.02 -9.26 16.15
CA GLU A 47 1.39 -9.43 16.54
C GLU A 47 1.84 -10.89 16.67
N THR A 48 1.29 -11.77 15.82
CA THR A 48 1.65 -13.19 15.86
C THR A 48 2.94 -13.52 15.12
N GLY A 49 3.57 -12.50 14.52
CA GLY A 49 4.82 -12.61 13.79
C GLY A 49 5.08 -11.31 13.07
N PHE A 50 6.11 -11.25 12.26
CA PHE A 50 6.32 -10.06 11.45
C PHE A 50 6.58 -10.44 10.00
N VAL A 51 6.27 -9.51 9.11
CA VAL A 51 6.41 -9.67 7.66
C VAL A 51 7.08 -8.42 7.13
N VAL A 52 8.11 -8.61 6.31
CA VAL A 52 8.72 -7.50 5.59
C VAL A 52 7.90 -7.29 4.32
N VAL A 53 7.61 -6.03 4.02
CA VAL A 53 6.85 -5.66 2.82
C VAL A 53 7.74 -4.93 1.84
N MET A 54 7.46 -5.12 0.55
CA MET A 54 8.25 -4.53 -0.51
C MET A 54 7.34 -4.14 -1.66
N LEU A 55 7.56 -2.95 -2.23
CA LEU A 55 6.90 -2.56 -3.45
C LEU A 55 7.52 -3.36 -4.60
N SER A 56 6.71 -4.13 -5.31
CA SER A 56 7.20 -4.98 -6.40
C SER A 56 7.09 -4.28 -7.75
N THR A 57 5.88 -3.93 -8.16
CA THR A 57 5.67 -3.33 -9.48
C THR A 57 4.63 -2.21 -9.38
N LYS A 58 4.67 -1.32 -10.36
CA LYS A 58 3.69 -0.26 -10.54
C LYS A 58 3.13 -0.37 -11.95
N THR A 59 1.80 -0.41 -12.07
CA THR A 59 1.11 -0.36 -13.35
C THR A 59 0.47 1.01 -13.48
N PRO A 60 1.04 1.92 -14.28
CA PRO A 60 0.55 3.30 -14.35
C PRO A 60 -0.94 3.37 -14.66
N GLY A 61 -1.66 4.16 -13.85
CA GLY A 61 -3.09 4.37 -14.02
C GLY A 61 -3.97 3.19 -13.60
N VAL A 62 -3.40 2.12 -13.05
CA VAL A 62 -4.13 0.90 -12.72
C VAL A 62 -3.93 0.47 -11.27
N ASN A 63 -2.71 0.08 -10.90
CA ASN A 63 -2.45 -0.44 -9.56
C ASN A 63 -0.95 -0.44 -9.25
N PHE A 64 -0.64 -0.86 -8.02
CA PHE A 64 0.72 -1.27 -7.67
C PHE A 64 0.65 -2.59 -6.90
N LYS A 65 1.75 -3.33 -6.94
CA LYS A 65 1.83 -4.64 -6.30
C LYS A 65 2.83 -4.62 -5.17
N VAL A 66 2.41 -5.18 -4.04
CA VAL A 66 3.25 -5.32 -2.83
C VAL A 66 3.53 -6.80 -2.61
N LEU A 67 4.77 -7.13 -2.28
CA LEU A 67 5.16 -8.49 -1.91
C LEU A 67 5.44 -8.54 -0.41
N PHE A 68 5.07 -9.66 0.19
CA PHE A 68 5.37 -9.95 1.59
C PHE A 68 6.45 -11.01 1.67
N SER A 69 7.28 -10.95 2.71
CA SER A 69 8.38 -11.90 2.90
C SER A 69 7.90 -13.32 3.22
N GLY A 70 6.63 -13.47 3.58
CA GLY A 70 6.01 -14.75 3.86
C GLY A 70 4.51 -14.57 4.05
N PRO A 71 3.77 -15.63 4.34
CA PRO A 71 2.33 -15.51 4.56
C PRO A 71 2.00 -14.56 5.70
N VAL A 72 1.00 -13.70 5.50
CA VAL A 72 0.54 -12.79 6.53
C VAL A 72 -0.01 -13.58 7.70
N PRO A 73 0.50 -13.37 8.94
CA PRO A 73 0.20 -14.26 10.07
C PRO A 73 -1.13 -13.98 10.77
N SER A 74 -1.85 -12.94 10.38
CA SER A 74 -3.04 -12.49 11.11
C SER A 74 -4.11 -12.00 10.15
N SER A 75 -5.37 -12.13 10.54
CA SER A 75 -6.50 -11.56 9.80
C SER A 75 -6.72 -10.08 10.12
N ASN A 76 -5.95 -9.51 11.04
CA ASN A 76 -6.07 -8.10 11.43
C ASN A 76 -5.04 -7.20 10.74
N ALA A 77 -4.29 -7.74 9.79
CA ALA A 77 -3.25 -6.98 9.10
C ALA A 77 -3.83 -5.91 8.19
N LYS A 78 -3.19 -4.77 8.17
CA LYS A 78 -3.55 -3.65 7.29
C LYS A 78 -2.30 -3.10 6.63
N LEU A 79 -2.48 -2.61 5.41
CA LEU A 79 -1.42 -1.93 4.68
C LEU A 79 -1.83 -0.47 4.51
N HIS A 80 -1.01 0.43 5.00
CA HIS A 80 -1.18 1.86 4.78
C HIS A 80 -0.22 2.29 3.68
N TYR A 81 -0.67 3.14 2.78
CA TYR A 81 0.18 3.59 1.70
C TYR A 81 0.01 5.07 1.42
N MET A 82 1.05 5.67 0.86
CA MET A 82 1.02 7.05 0.37
C MET A 82 1.77 7.09 -0.95
N ILE A 83 1.13 7.66 -1.98
CA ILE A 83 1.70 7.79 -3.31
C ILE A 83 2.21 9.22 -3.47
N ILE A 84 3.47 9.36 -3.85
CA ILE A 84 4.09 10.66 -4.11
C ILE A 84 4.41 10.73 -5.59
N ASN A 85 3.74 11.62 -6.29
CA ASN A 85 3.99 11.85 -7.72
C ASN A 85 4.89 13.07 -7.86
N PRO A 86 6.07 12.89 -8.45
CA PRO A 86 7.00 14.00 -8.65
C PRO A 86 6.49 15.01 -9.67
#